data_85d3fd9c03451bc52cd0bf71fc21fb3d
#
_entry.id   85d3fd9c03451bc52cd0bf71fc21fb3d
#
_cell.length_a   1.000
_cell.length_b   1.000
_cell.length_c   1.000
_cell.angle_alpha   90.00
_cell.angle_beta   90.00
_cell.angle_gamma   90.00
#
_symmetry.space_group_name_H-M   'P 1'
#
loop_
_entity.id
_entity.type
_entity.pdbx_description
1 polymer ?
#
loop_
_entity_poly.entity_id
_entity_poly.type
_entity_poly.pdbx_seq_one_letter_code
_entity_poly.pdbx_strand_id
1 'polypeptide(L)'
;MIKKVLELDEKVKAIAEELYEKKSLLIMGRGFNFATCLEGALKVKELTYMHSEGIQAGELKHGPLAMVDSTVPIVMIVMRDHVFTKCMNALQQVKIFCIQLVIKYYKIQIFLFF
;
A
#
# COMPACT_ATOMS: atom_id res chain seq x y z
N MET A 1 13.31 10.86 15.02
CA MET A 1 12.51 10.27 13.92
C MET A 1 11.80 8.98 14.35
N ILE A 2 12.52 7.98 14.89
CA ILE A 2 11.93 6.68 15.35
C ILE A 2 10.79 6.87 16.36
N LYS A 3 10.97 7.70 17.40
CA LYS A 3 9.92 7.97 18.40
C LYS A 3 8.58 8.43 17.77
N LYS A 4 8.63 9.29 16.76
CA LYS A 4 7.42 9.75 16.04
C LYS A 4 6.74 8.65 15.21
N VAL A 5 7.49 7.66 14.76
CA VAL A 5 6.90 6.50 14.06
C VAL A 5 6.15 5.63 15.06
N LEU A 6 6.69 5.43 16.25
CA LEU A 6 6.04 4.68 17.32
C LEU A 6 4.74 5.33 17.82
N GLU A 7 4.58 6.65 17.66
CA GLU A 7 3.33 7.36 17.96
C GLU A 7 2.18 7.00 16.98
N LEU A 8 2.47 6.29 15.89
CA LEU A 8 1.47 5.82 14.92
C LEU A 8 0.88 4.45 15.27
N ASP A 9 1.30 3.84 16.36
CA ASP A 9 0.94 2.46 16.74
C ASP A 9 -0.59 2.23 16.74
N GLU A 10 -1.34 3.09 17.41
CA GLU A 10 -2.81 2.99 17.45
C GLU A 10 -3.47 3.11 16.05
N LYS A 11 -2.92 3.94 15.17
CA LYS A 11 -3.42 4.07 13.80
C LYS A 11 -3.12 2.82 12.97
N VAL A 12 -1.92 2.27 13.13
CA VAL A 12 -1.51 1.04 12.43
C VAL A 12 -2.34 -0.13 12.95
N LYS A 13 -2.61 -0.20 14.25
CA LYS A 13 -3.48 -1.22 14.84
C LYS A 13 -4.90 -1.16 14.27
N ALA A 14 -5.51 0.01 14.21
CA ALA A 14 -6.84 0.17 13.62
C ALA A 14 -6.89 -0.33 12.17
N ILE A 15 -5.85 -0.04 11.37
CA ILE A 15 -5.73 -0.55 9.99
C ILE A 15 -5.58 -2.06 9.97
N ALA A 16 -4.77 -2.62 10.86
CA ALA A 16 -4.58 -4.06 10.96
C ALA A 16 -5.90 -4.78 11.30
N GLU A 17 -6.73 -4.19 12.15
CA GLU A 17 -8.06 -4.69 12.50
C GLU A 17 -9.01 -4.69 11.28
N GLU A 18 -8.93 -3.68 10.41
CA GLU A 18 -9.72 -3.65 9.17
C GLU A 18 -9.21 -4.66 8.12
N LEU A 19 -7.90 -4.91 8.09
CA LEU A 19 -7.27 -5.85 7.15
C LEU A 19 -7.38 -7.32 7.60
N TYR A 20 -7.58 -7.55 8.87
CA TYR A 20 -7.53 -8.88 9.50
C TYR A 20 -8.44 -9.92 8.83
N GLU A 21 -9.64 -9.54 8.40
CA GLU A 21 -10.60 -10.44 7.76
C GLU A 21 -10.39 -10.62 6.25
N LYS A 22 -9.46 -9.87 5.66
CA LYS A 22 -9.19 -9.93 4.22
C LYS A 22 -8.34 -11.16 3.87
N LYS A 23 -8.57 -11.72 2.68
CA LYS A 23 -7.87 -12.93 2.23
C LYS A 23 -6.57 -12.62 1.48
N SER A 24 -6.46 -11.42 0.93
CA SER A 24 -5.32 -11.00 0.13
C SER A 24 -5.06 -9.50 0.31
N LEU A 25 -3.83 -9.07 0.00
CA LEU A 25 -3.39 -7.69 0.09
C LEU A 25 -2.42 -7.37 -1.05
N LEU A 26 -2.61 -6.28 -1.74
CA LEU A 26 -1.64 -5.75 -2.69
C LEU A 26 -0.88 -4.57 -2.08
N ILE A 27 0.44 -4.56 -2.21
CA ILE A 27 1.29 -3.47 -1.72
C ILE A 27 2.02 -2.87 -2.91
N MET A 28 1.77 -1.60 -3.18
CA MET A 28 2.28 -0.92 -4.37
C MET A 28 3.23 0.21 -4.03
N GLY A 29 4.29 0.33 -4.81
CA GLY A 29 5.24 1.43 -4.75
C GLY A 29 6.03 1.57 -6.04
N ARG A 30 6.84 2.62 -6.11
CA ARG A 30 7.67 2.89 -7.30
C ARG A 30 9.07 3.32 -6.90
N GLY A 31 10.05 3.06 -7.76
CA GLY A 31 11.46 3.36 -7.48
C GLY A 31 11.94 2.58 -6.26
N PHE A 32 12.63 3.24 -5.34
CA PHE A 32 13.15 2.62 -4.11
C PHE A 32 12.03 2.04 -3.21
N ASN A 33 10.83 2.61 -3.24
CA ASN A 33 9.69 2.12 -2.47
C ASN A 33 9.17 0.77 -2.95
N PHE A 34 9.50 0.34 -4.16
CA PHE A 34 9.13 -1.00 -4.62
C PHE A 34 9.82 -2.11 -3.80
N ALA A 35 11.10 -1.94 -3.47
CA ALA A 35 11.78 -2.88 -2.57
C ALA A 35 11.11 -2.95 -1.19
N THR A 36 10.68 -1.80 -0.65
CA THR A 36 9.93 -1.73 0.60
C THR A 36 8.58 -2.47 0.50
N CYS A 37 7.91 -2.38 -0.65
CA CYS A 37 6.66 -3.10 -0.90
C CYS A 37 6.85 -4.61 -0.94
N LEU A 38 7.92 -5.09 -1.57
CA LEU A 38 8.26 -6.52 -1.60
C LEU A 38 8.54 -7.05 -0.20
N GLU A 39 9.32 -6.33 0.59
CA GLU A 39 9.61 -6.69 1.99
C GLU A 39 8.33 -6.66 2.84
N GLY A 40 7.51 -5.64 2.68
CA GLY A 40 6.22 -5.54 3.37
C GLY A 40 5.29 -6.72 3.05
N ALA A 41 5.18 -7.08 1.77
CA ALA A 41 4.38 -8.23 1.33
C ALA A 41 4.92 -9.55 1.92
N LEU A 42 6.26 -9.71 1.97
CA LEU A 42 6.88 -10.87 2.60
C LEU A 42 6.53 -10.95 4.09
N LYS A 43 6.65 -9.83 4.82
CA LYS A 43 6.34 -9.80 6.27
C LYS A 43 4.86 -10.08 6.56
N VAL A 44 3.95 -9.56 5.73
CA VAL A 44 2.53 -9.88 5.86
C VAL A 44 2.31 -11.39 5.68
N LYS A 45 2.87 -12.01 4.65
CA LYS A 45 2.78 -13.47 4.43
C LYS A 45 3.33 -14.28 5.60
N GLU A 46 4.51 -13.92 6.10
CA GLU A 46 5.19 -14.63 7.19
C GLU A 46 4.40 -14.58 8.51
N LEU A 47 3.78 -13.43 8.81
CA LEU A 47 3.13 -13.21 10.10
C LEU A 47 1.65 -13.59 10.11
N THR A 48 0.96 -13.44 8.99
CA THR A 48 -0.51 -13.55 8.95
C THR A 48 -1.00 -14.70 8.07
N TYR A 49 -0.12 -15.32 7.29
CA TYR A 49 -0.46 -16.31 6.24
C TYR A 49 -1.42 -15.76 5.16
N MET A 50 -1.71 -14.45 5.18
CA MET A 50 -2.49 -13.78 4.15
C MET A 50 -1.70 -13.75 2.84
N HIS A 51 -2.36 -14.05 1.72
CA HIS A 51 -1.75 -13.84 0.41
C HIS A 51 -1.45 -12.35 0.22
N SER A 52 -0.19 -12.02 0.00
CA SER A 52 0.24 -10.64 -0.16
C SER A 52 1.26 -10.52 -1.27
N GLU A 53 1.13 -9.53 -2.14
CA GLU A 53 2.01 -9.32 -3.28
C GLU A 53 2.46 -7.86 -3.37
N GLY A 54 3.77 -7.68 -3.56
CA GLY A 54 4.38 -6.38 -3.85
C GLY A 54 4.37 -6.12 -5.36
N ILE A 55 3.75 -5.04 -5.80
CA ILE A 55 3.60 -4.68 -7.21
C ILE A 55 4.23 -3.32 -7.48
N GLN A 56 4.99 -3.23 -8.58
CA GLN A 56 5.49 -1.95 -9.04
C GLN A 56 4.32 -1.11 -9.59
N ALA A 57 4.11 0.08 -9.02
CA ALA A 57 2.99 0.94 -9.41
C ALA A 57 2.98 1.35 -10.90
N GLY A 58 4.13 1.25 -11.58
CA GLY A 58 4.23 1.45 -13.03
C GLY A 58 3.63 0.33 -13.85
N GLU A 59 3.59 -0.89 -13.32
CA GLU A 59 3.09 -2.09 -14.00
C GLU A 59 1.59 -2.31 -13.80
N LEU A 60 0.91 -1.42 -13.09
CA LEU A 60 -0.53 -1.55 -12.78
C LEU A 60 -1.39 -1.83 -14.02
N LYS A 61 -1.09 -1.16 -15.13
CA LYS A 61 -1.83 -1.30 -16.39
C LYS A 61 -1.49 -2.56 -17.19
N HIS A 62 -0.41 -3.25 -16.85
CA HIS A 62 0.10 -4.40 -17.59
C HIS A 62 -0.37 -5.76 -17.03
N GLY A 63 -1.49 -5.76 -16.31
CA GLY A 63 -2.10 -6.98 -15.74
C GLY A 63 -2.67 -6.79 -14.35
N PRO A 64 -1.91 -6.28 -13.36
CA PRO A 64 -2.37 -6.17 -11.98
C PRO A 64 -3.65 -5.37 -11.79
N LEU A 65 -3.98 -4.44 -12.71
CA LEU A 65 -5.24 -3.71 -12.66
C LEU A 65 -6.47 -4.62 -12.71
N ALA A 66 -6.36 -5.78 -13.38
CA ALA A 66 -7.43 -6.77 -13.43
C ALA A 66 -7.68 -7.46 -12.09
N MET A 67 -6.72 -7.42 -11.16
CA MET A 67 -6.86 -7.95 -9.79
C MET A 67 -7.41 -6.92 -8.80
N VAL A 68 -7.53 -5.67 -9.24
CA VAL A 68 -8.05 -4.58 -8.41
C VAL A 68 -9.57 -4.61 -8.47
N ASP A 69 -10.18 -5.02 -7.39
CA ASP A 69 -11.63 -4.97 -7.17
C ASP A 69 -11.94 -4.46 -5.76
N SER A 70 -13.21 -4.36 -5.43
CA SER A 70 -13.66 -3.89 -4.11
C SER A 70 -13.38 -4.86 -2.96
N THR A 71 -12.86 -6.05 -3.25
CA THR A 71 -12.60 -7.10 -2.23
C THR A 71 -11.15 -7.18 -1.81
N VAL A 72 -10.23 -6.71 -2.65
CA VAL A 72 -8.79 -6.77 -2.41
C VAL A 72 -8.27 -5.40 -1.94
N PRO A 73 -7.90 -5.26 -0.67
CA PRO A 73 -7.31 -4.03 -0.17
C PRO A 73 -5.95 -3.75 -0.83
N ILE A 74 -5.66 -2.49 -1.01
CA ILE A 74 -4.42 -2.02 -1.62
C ILE A 74 -3.74 -1.01 -0.70
N VAL A 75 -2.48 -1.25 -0.39
CA VAL A 75 -1.58 -0.32 0.27
C VAL A 75 -0.69 0.32 -0.77
N MET A 76 -0.69 1.64 -0.89
CA MET A 76 0.21 2.34 -1.80
C MET A 76 1.15 3.27 -1.04
N ILE A 77 2.46 3.07 -1.23
CA ILE A 77 3.52 3.90 -0.66
C ILE A 77 3.93 4.95 -1.67
N VAL A 78 3.72 6.22 -1.33
CA VAL A 78 4.04 7.37 -2.17
C VAL A 78 5.01 8.29 -1.44
N MET A 79 6.16 8.56 -2.05
CA MET A 79 7.16 9.49 -1.54
C MET A 79 7.25 10.72 -2.45
N ARG A 80 7.54 11.88 -1.87
CA ARG A 80 7.80 13.11 -2.64
C ARG A 80 9.23 13.10 -3.19
N ASP A 81 9.42 12.34 -4.26
CA ASP A 81 10.67 12.19 -5.01
C ASP A 81 10.44 12.40 -6.52
N HIS A 82 11.44 12.06 -7.33
CA HIS A 82 11.38 12.19 -8.80
C HIS A 82 10.31 11.34 -9.48
N VAL A 83 9.78 10.31 -8.81
CA VAL A 83 8.69 9.45 -9.32
C VAL A 83 7.32 9.81 -8.76
N PHE A 84 7.23 10.87 -7.93
CA PHE A 84 6.01 11.27 -7.24
C PHE A 84 4.80 11.41 -8.17
N THR A 85 4.94 12.18 -9.25
CA THR A 85 3.85 12.41 -10.22
C THR A 85 3.35 11.11 -10.84
N LYS A 86 4.27 10.19 -11.16
CA LYS A 86 3.92 8.88 -11.72
C LYS A 86 3.21 7.99 -10.70
N CYS A 87 3.61 8.05 -9.42
CA CYS A 87 2.91 7.36 -8.34
C CYS A 87 1.51 7.93 -8.13
N MET A 88 1.36 9.25 -8.18
CA MET A 88 0.04 9.90 -8.07
C MET A 88 -0.90 9.53 -9.23
N ASN A 89 -0.39 9.38 -10.43
CA ASN A 89 -1.19 8.90 -11.57
C ASN A 89 -1.68 7.46 -11.37
N ALA A 90 -0.82 6.57 -10.87
CA ALA A 90 -1.21 5.19 -10.52
C ALA A 90 -2.26 5.18 -9.39
N LEU A 91 -2.06 6.03 -8.36
CA LEU A 91 -2.99 6.21 -7.26
C LEU A 91 -4.40 6.63 -7.74
N GLN A 92 -4.50 7.55 -8.69
CA GLN A 92 -5.79 7.98 -9.25
C GLN A 92 -6.51 6.83 -9.95
N GLN A 93 -5.79 5.93 -10.60
CA GLN A 93 -6.38 4.76 -11.24
C GLN A 93 -6.96 3.78 -10.23
N VAL A 94 -6.25 3.52 -9.13
CA VAL A 94 -6.72 2.64 -8.04
C VAL A 94 -7.93 3.26 -7.33
N LYS A 95 -7.92 4.58 -7.12
CA LYS A 95 -8.96 5.31 -6.39
C LYS A 95 -10.37 5.19 -6.98
N ILE A 96 -10.48 4.87 -8.27
CA ILE A 96 -11.77 4.69 -8.96
C ILE A 96 -12.51 3.44 -8.43
N PHE A 97 -11.79 2.47 -7.87
CA PHE A 97 -12.33 1.16 -7.49
C PHE A 97 -12.52 0.96 -5.98
N CYS A 98 -11.95 1.82 -5.13
CA CYS A 98 -11.84 1.54 -3.69
C CYS A 98 -12.02 2.77 -2.80
N ILE A 99 -12.45 2.56 -1.54
CA ILE A 99 -12.48 3.56 -0.47
C ILE A 99 -11.06 3.83 0.02
N GLN A 100 -10.72 5.08 0.32
CA GLN A 100 -9.37 5.51 0.64
C GLN A 100 -9.17 5.87 2.11
N LEU A 101 -8.18 5.27 2.76
CA LEU A 101 -7.58 5.76 4.02
C LEU A 101 -6.16 6.27 3.76
N VAL A 102 -5.75 7.36 4.40
CA VAL A 102 -4.42 7.98 4.17
C VAL A 102 -3.65 8.13 5.46
N ILE A 103 -2.45 7.54 5.51
CA ILE A 103 -1.46 7.83 6.54
C ILE A 103 -0.38 8.74 5.95
N LYS A 104 -0.21 9.92 6.52
CA LYS A 104 0.83 10.86 6.11
C LYS A 104 1.93 10.91 7.15
N TYR A 105 3.16 10.68 6.74
CA TYR A 105 4.32 10.86 7.59
C TYR A 105 5.46 11.54 6.82
N TYR A 106 5.84 12.75 7.22
CA TYR A 106 6.91 13.55 6.62
C TYR A 106 6.77 13.64 5.09
N LYS A 107 7.72 13.05 4.32
CA LYS A 107 7.70 12.99 2.84
C LYS A 107 7.01 11.75 2.29
N ILE A 108 6.62 10.81 3.16
CA ILE A 108 5.98 9.55 2.79
C ILE A 108 4.49 9.69 3.01
N GLN A 109 3.71 9.23 2.06
CA GLN A 109 2.27 9.10 2.17
C GLN A 109 1.93 7.63 1.88
N ILE A 110 1.23 7.00 2.81
CA ILE A 110 0.71 5.64 2.64
C ILE A 110 -0.78 5.76 2.43
N PHE A 111 -1.25 5.27 1.31
CA PHE A 111 -2.64 5.21 0.94
C PHE A 111 -3.13 3.78 1.07
N LEU A 112 -4.26 3.59 1.71
CA LEU A 112 -4.95 2.33 1.84
C LEU A 112 -6.28 2.42 1.11
N PHE A 113 -6.60 1.39 0.36
CA PHE A 113 -7.84 1.25 -0.38
C PHE A 113 -8.50 -0.07 0.02
N PHE A 114 -9.80 -0.01 0.27
CA PHE A 114 -10.62 -1.14 0.65
C PHE A 114 -11.73 -1.36 -0.36
#